data_12341a7d3cae40e58eaf832c547da4d5
#
_entry.id   12341a7d3cae40e58eaf832c547da4d5
#
_cell.length_a   1.000
_cell.length_b   1.000
_cell.length_c   1.000
_cell.angle_alpha   90.00
_cell.angle_beta   90.00
_cell.angle_gamma   90.00
#
_symmetry.space_group_name_H-M   'P 1'
#
loop_
_entity.id
_entity.type
_entity.pdbx_description
1 polymer ?
#
loop_
_entity_poly.entity_id
_entity_poly.type
_entity_poly.pdbx_seq_one_letter_code
_entity_poly.pdbx_strand_id
1 'polypeptide(L)'
;MEKKLKYDFSGWATRNDLVCSDGRTIRRDAFAHCDGKTVPLVWNHQHDDPTNILGHALLENREDGVYAYCTFNETAAGKAAKLIVQHGDVDSLSIYANGLKQQGGNVMHGDIRELSLVVAGANPGAFIDFVDLAHGEGAEQEVIFCANEPITLAHADEGKADDSA
;
A
#
# COMPACT_ATOMS: atom_id res chain seq x y z
N MET A 1 8.99 -22.94 15.56
CA MET A 1 8.58 -22.94 14.52
C MET A 1 7.98 -21.75 14.14
N GLU A 2 8.28 -21.17 13.22
CA GLU A 2 7.71 -20.08 12.86
C GLU A 2 6.55 -20.21 12.11
N LYS A 3 5.61 -19.44 12.29
CA LYS A 3 4.47 -19.51 11.63
C LYS A 3 4.58 -18.84 10.35
N LYS A 4 4.16 -19.43 9.33
CA LYS A 4 4.22 -18.84 8.08
C LYS A 4 3.16 -17.83 7.96
N LEU A 5 3.48 -16.64 7.56
CA LEU A 5 2.52 -15.61 7.37
C LEU A 5 1.73 -15.82 6.10
N LYS A 6 0.41 -15.80 6.16
CA LYS A 6 -0.38 -15.95 5.01
C LYS A 6 -0.97 -14.67 4.57
N TYR A 7 -0.82 -14.28 3.32
CA TYR A 7 -1.37 -13.04 2.78
C TYR A 7 -1.53 -13.19 1.28
N ASP A 8 -2.31 -12.33 0.68
CA ASP A 8 -2.59 -12.38 -0.74
C ASP A 8 -1.61 -11.56 -1.56
N PHE A 9 -1.15 -10.44 -1.04
CA PHE A 9 -0.13 -9.66 -1.72
C PHE A 9 0.65 -8.86 -0.69
N SER A 10 1.77 -8.34 -1.09
CA SER A 10 2.53 -7.46 -0.24
C SER A 10 3.15 -6.36 -1.07
N GLY A 11 3.52 -5.30 -0.45
CA GLY A 11 4.14 -4.19 -1.13
C GLY A 11 4.45 -3.06 -0.18
N TRP A 12 4.93 -1.96 -0.75
CA TRP A 12 5.29 -0.81 0.05
C TRP A 12 4.06 0.05 0.25
N ALA A 13 3.68 0.23 1.49
CA ALA A 13 2.60 1.15 1.82
C ALA A 13 3.08 2.57 1.59
N THR A 14 4.33 2.84 1.92
CA THR A 14 4.96 4.11 1.63
C THR A 14 6.47 3.91 1.64
N ARG A 15 7.20 4.68 0.87
CA ARG A 15 8.65 4.63 0.82
C ARG A 15 9.20 5.97 1.30
N ASN A 16 10.32 5.92 2.02
CA ASN A 16 10.92 7.11 2.58
C ASN A 16 11.70 7.90 1.56
N ASP A 17 11.82 9.15 1.82
CA ASP A 17 12.72 10.04 1.08
C ASP A 17 12.39 10.22 -0.40
N LEU A 18 11.15 9.99 -0.75
CA LEU A 18 10.65 10.27 -2.09
C LEU A 18 9.62 11.38 -1.96
N VAL A 19 9.62 12.30 -2.91
CA VAL A 19 8.67 13.39 -2.89
C VAL A 19 7.31 12.86 -3.35
N CYS A 20 6.31 12.98 -2.52
CA CYS A 20 4.96 12.54 -2.85
C CYS A 20 4.27 13.56 -3.76
N SER A 21 3.17 13.17 -4.36
CA SER A 21 2.48 14.03 -5.32
C SER A 21 2.03 15.35 -4.70
N ASP A 22 1.85 15.41 -3.40
CA ASP A 22 1.46 16.63 -2.73
C ASP A 22 2.66 17.46 -2.26
N GLY A 23 3.85 17.07 -2.64
CA GLY A 23 5.07 17.81 -2.32
C GLY A 23 5.73 17.44 -1.00
N ARG A 24 5.10 16.57 -0.23
CA ARG A 24 5.69 16.18 1.06
C ARG A 24 6.63 15.00 0.89
N THR A 25 7.56 14.88 1.80
CA THR A 25 8.50 13.77 1.82
C THR A 25 8.40 13.09 3.17
N ILE A 26 8.17 11.79 3.18
CA ILE A 26 8.08 11.02 4.41
C ILE A 26 9.48 10.61 4.80
N ARG A 27 9.84 10.89 6.03
CA ARG A 27 11.18 10.59 6.50
C ARG A 27 11.23 9.25 7.21
N ARG A 28 12.41 8.70 7.32
CA ARG A 28 12.64 7.41 7.93
C ARG A 28 12.03 7.38 9.31
N ASP A 29 11.41 6.30 9.65
CA ASP A 29 10.79 6.07 10.93
C ASP A 29 9.62 7.01 11.29
N ALA A 30 9.12 7.75 10.33
CA ALA A 30 7.94 8.60 10.57
C ALA A 30 6.78 7.79 11.11
N PHE A 31 6.66 6.54 10.70
CA PHE A 31 5.58 5.68 11.14
C PHE A 31 6.08 4.48 11.95
N ALA A 32 7.22 4.62 12.61
CA ALA A 32 7.81 3.49 13.33
C ALA A 32 6.88 2.88 14.37
N HIS A 33 6.07 3.70 15.02
CA HIS A 33 5.16 3.18 16.03
C HIS A 33 3.99 2.41 15.45
N CYS A 34 3.83 2.42 14.12
CA CYS A 34 2.79 1.64 13.47
C CYS A 34 3.26 0.22 13.17
N ASP A 35 4.51 -0.09 13.46
CA ASP A 35 5.05 -1.42 13.19
C ASP A 35 4.22 -2.48 13.91
N GLY A 36 3.81 -3.49 13.21
CA GLY A 36 3.02 -4.58 13.76
C GLY A 36 1.52 -4.30 13.85
N LYS A 37 1.08 -3.12 13.46
CA LYS A 37 -0.33 -2.83 13.49
C LYS A 37 -1.05 -3.34 12.27
N THR A 38 -2.31 -3.68 12.42
CA THR A 38 -3.16 -4.08 11.29
C THR A 38 -4.15 -2.97 11.05
N VAL A 39 -4.26 -2.55 9.81
CA VAL A 39 -5.19 -1.50 9.41
C VAL A 39 -6.09 -2.00 8.30
N PRO A 40 -7.25 -1.39 8.07
CA PRO A 40 -8.11 -1.82 6.96
C PRO A 40 -7.47 -1.56 5.61
N LEU A 41 -7.73 -2.45 4.68
CA LEU A 41 -7.36 -2.29 3.27
C LEU A 41 -8.62 -1.78 2.57
N VAL A 42 -8.54 -0.66 1.90
CA VAL A 42 -9.70 0.05 1.39
C VAL A 42 -9.51 0.41 -0.08
N TRP A 43 -10.57 0.68 -0.77
CA TRP A 43 -10.50 1.13 -2.15
C TRP A 43 -10.46 2.65 -2.18
N ASN A 44 -9.39 3.18 -2.72
CA ASN A 44 -9.27 4.60 -3.04
C ASN A 44 -9.66 5.54 -1.89
N HIS A 45 -9.26 5.23 -0.69
CA HIS A 45 -9.50 6.02 0.51
C HIS A 45 -10.97 6.27 0.84
N GLN A 46 -11.86 5.45 0.32
CA GLN A 46 -13.28 5.62 0.59
C GLN A 46 -13.66 4.83 1.83
N HIS A 47 -13.08 5.19 2.96
CA HIS A 47 -13.19 4.42 4.18
C HIS A 47 -14.45 4.70 4.99
N ASP A 48 -15.29 5.61 4.53
CA ASP A 48 -16.56 5.87 5.19
C ASP A 48 -17.68 4.97 4.69
N ASP A 49 -17.39 4.10 3.74
CA ASP A 49 -18.39 3.17 3.21
C ASP A 49 -17.87 1.77 3.51
N PRO A 50 -18.55 1.00 4.36
CA PRO A 50 -18.07 -0.33 4.71
C PRO A 50 -17.93 -1.29 3.53
N THR A 51 -18.65 -1.05 2.44
CA THR A 51 -18.53 -1.93 1.29
C THR A 51 -17.23 -1.69 0.54
N ASN A 52 -16.48 -0.63 0.87
CA ASN A 52 -15.18 -0.39 0.28
C ASN A 52 -14.04 -0.95 1.11
N ILE A 53 -14.35 -1.63 2.22
CA ILE A 53 -13.31 -2.28 2.99
C ILE A 53 -13.07 -3.64 2.35
N LEU A 54 -11.89 -3.81 1.80
CA LEU A 54 -11.56 -4.96 0.99
C LEU A 54 -10.87 -6.05 1.78
N GLY A 55 -10.24 -5.69 2.86
CA GLY A 55 -9.45 -6.62 3.64
C GLY A 55 -8.68 -5.90 4.72
N HIS A 56 -7.50 -6.37 5.00
CA HIS A 56 -6.66 -5.77 6.03
C HIS A 56 -5.19 -5.88 5.67
N ALA A 57 -4.39 -5.05 6.27
CA ALA A 57 -2.96 -4.98 5.99
C ALA A 57 -2.18 -4.97 7.31
N LEU A 58 -1.20 -5.85 7.41
CA LEU A 58 -0.28 -5.86 8.53
C LEU A 58 0.93 -5.03 8.15
N LEU A 59 1.25 -4.05 8.95
CA LEU A 59 2.32 -3.11 8.64
C LEU A 59 3.64 -3.50 9.30
N GLU A 60 4.71 -3.30 8.57
CA GLU A 60 6.03 -3.60 9.06
C GLU A 60 6.93 -2.40 8.76
N ASN A 61 7.44 -1.73 9.79
CA ASN A 61 8.32 -0.60 9.55
C ASN A 61 9.70 -1.12 9.17
N ARG A 62 10.20 -0.70 8.04
CA ARG A 62 11.52 -1.07 7.57
C ARG A 62 12.36 0.17 7.38
N GLU A 63 13.62 -0.03 7.14
CA GLU A 63 14.52 1.08 6.95
C GLU A 63 14.11 1.96 5.79
N ASP A 64 13.62 1.37 4.71
CA ASP A 64 13.27 2.12 3.51
C ASP A 64 11.83 2.62 3.48
N GLY A 65 11.02 2.26 4.43
CA GLY A 65 9.62 2.66 4.44
C GLY A 65 8.77 1.72 5.24
N VAL A 66 7.49 1.71 4.99
CA VAL A 66 6.57 0.80 5.64
C VAL A 66 6.09 -0.22 4.63
N TYR A 67 6.34 -1.47 4.91
CA TYR A 67 5.93 -2.58 4.04
C TYR A 67 4.62 -3.13 4.59
N ALA A 68 3.78 -3.66 3.73
CA ALA A 68 2.47 -4.15 4.13
C ALA A 68 2.22 -5.55 3.59
N TYR A 69 1.62 -6.39 4.42
CA TYR A 69 1.21 -7.72 4.02
C TYR A 69 -0.31 -7.73 4.04
N CYS A 70 -0.93 -7.91 2.91
CA CYS A 70 -2.36 -7.67 2.72
C CYS A 70 -3.17 -8.91 2.44
N THR A 71 -4.34 -8.98 3.04
CA THR A 71 -5.25 -10.11 2.88
C THR A 71 -6.62 -9.57 2.52
N PHE A 72 -7.25 -10.17 1.51
CA PHE A 72 -8.59 -9.77 1.12
C PHE A 72 -9.61 -10.55 1.95
N ASN A 73 -10.67 -9.88 2.33
CA ASN A 73 -11.78 -10.54 3.02
C ASN A 73 -12.62 -11.33 2.02
N GLU A 74 -13.41 -12.26 2.53
CA GLU A 74 -14.24 -13.09 1.66
C GLU A 74 -15.56 -12.41 1.33
N THR A 75 -15.58 -11.12 1.25
CA THR A 75 -16.76 -10.36 0.86
C THR A 75 -16.77 -10.18 -0.65
N ALA A 76 -17.87 -9.75 -1.21
CA ALA A 76 -17.95 -9.49 -2.64
C ALA A 76 -16.91 -8.44 -3.06
N ALA A 77 -16.75 -7.39 -2.28
CA ALA A 77 -15.78 -6.35 -2.60
C ALA A 77 -14.36 -6.89 -2.49
N GLY A 78 -14.06 -7.68 -1.48
CA GLY A 78 -12.75 -8.27 -1.32
C GLY A 78 -12.40 -9.21 -2.44
N LYS A 79 -13.34 -10.04 -2.87
CA LYS A 79 -13.10 -10.96 -3.97
C LYS A 79 -12.89 -10.24 -5.28
N ALA A 80 -13.67 -9.19 -5.53
CA ALA A 80 -13.52 -8.42 -6.75
C ALA A 80 -12.17 -7.72 -6.78
N ALA A 81 -11.76 -7.14 -5.66
CA ALA A 81 -10.47 -6.45 -5.59
C ALA A 81 -9.32 -7.43 -5.79
N LYS A 82 -9.46 -8.65 -5.26
CA LYS A 82 -8.43 -9.65 -5.42
C LYS A 82 -8.20 -9.95 -6.89
N LEU A 83 -9.28 -10.07 -7.66
CA LEU A 83 -9.15 -10.32 -9.09
C LEU A 83 -8.48 -9.15 -9.81
N ILE A 84 -8.80 -7.93 -9.43
CA ILE A 84 -8.20 -6.76 -10.05
C ILE A 84 -6.70 -6.75 -9.81
N VAL A 85 -6.27 -7.09 -8.60
CA VAL A 85 -4.85 -7.13 -8.27
C VAL A 85 -4.18 -8.29 -9.02
N GLN A 86 -4.83 -9.44 -9.08
CA GLN A 86 -4.27 -10.59 -9.79
C GLN A 86 -4.11 -10.32 -11.27
N HIS A 87 -5.02 -9.53 -11.86
CA HIS A 87 -4.92 -9.18 -13.26
C HIS A 87 -3.88 -8.08 -13.49
N GLY A 88 -3.40 -7.44 -12.46
CA GLY A 88 -2.39 -6.40 -12.61
C GLY A 88 -2.96 -5.05 -13.01
N ASP A 89 -4.28 -4.88 -12.96
CA ASP A 89 -4.88 -3.62 -13.36
C ASP A 89 -4.65 -2.52 -12.32
N VAL A 90 -4.45 -2.87 -11.09
CA VAL A 90 -4.16 -1.93 -10.03
C VAL A 90 -3.00 -2.47 -9.24
N ASP A 91 -1.94 -1.70 -9.12
CA ASP A 91 -0.76 -2.12 -8.41
C ASP A 91 -0.18 -1.02 -7.51
N SER A 92 -0.87 0.07 -7.32
CA SER A 92 -0.40 1.16 -6.49
C SER A 92 -1.06 1.15 -5.13
N LEU A 93 -0.32 1.55 -4.14
CA LEU A 93 -0.79 1.61 -2.77
C LEU A 93 -0.70 3.04 -2.26
N SER A 94 -1.54 3.39 -1.32
CA SER A 94 -1.53 4.71 -0.74
C SER A 94 -1.98 4.64 0.71
N ILE A 95 -1.36 5.38 1.60
CA ILE A 95 -1.77 5.39 2.99
C ILE A 95 -2.66 6.59 3.26
N TYR A 96 -3.53 6.43 4.24
CA TYR A 96 -4.22 7.56 4.81
C TYR A 96 -3.63 7.65 6.22
N ALA A 97 -3.02 8.77 6.54
CA ALA A 97 -2.40 8.97 7.83
C ALA A 97 -2.84 10.29 8.41
N ASN A 98 -2.93 10.36 9.72
CA ASN A 98 -3.27 11.61 10.36
C ASN A 98 -2.31 11.82 11.53
N GLY A 99 -2.55 12.85 12.31
CA GLY A 99 -1.66 13.16 13.42
C GLY A 99 -0.25 13.49 12.95
N LEU A 100 -0.13 14.09 11.78
CA LEU A 100 1.16 14.33 11.18
C LEU A 100 1.93 15.42 11.88
N LYS A 101 3.24 15.22 12.04
CA LYS A 101 4.13 16.24 12.52
C LYS A 101 5.10 16.52 11.40
N GLN A 102 5.12 17.75 10.93
CA GLN A 102 5.91 18.09 9.78
C GLN A 102 6.88 19.20 10.07
N GLN A 103 8.01 19.19 9.38
CA GLN A 103 8.99 20.25 9.44
C GLN A 103 9.24 20.63 7.99
N GLY A 104 8.70 21.77 7.58
CA GLY A 104 8.73 22.16 6.17
C GLY A 104 7.93 21.13 5.41
N GLY A 105 8.46 20.57 4.40
CA GLY A 105 7.79 19.54 3.63
C GLY A 105 8.07 18.14 4.12
N ASN A 106 8.74 18.00 5.25
CA ASN A 106 9.12 16.67 5.73
C ASN A 106 8.16 16.14 6.78
N VAL A 107 7.61 14.97 6.55
CA VAL A 107 6.74 14.32 7.51
C VAL A 107 7.63 13.51 8.45
N MET A 108 7.66 13.89 9.70
CA MET A 108 8.52 13.28 10.70
C MET A 108 7.79 12.28 11.58
N HIS A 109 6.46 12.36 11.62
CA HIS A 109 5.66 11.44 12.46
C HIS A 109 4.22 11.46 11.98
N GLY A 110 3.54 10.36 12.12
CA GLY A 110 2.12 10.26 11.79
C GLY A 110 1.56 8.91 12.19
N ASP A 111 0.25 8.78 12.10
CA ASP A 111 -0.44 7.53 12.37
C ASP A 111 -1.10 7.03 11.11
N ILE A 112 -0.72 5.87 10.64
CA ILE A 112 -1.36 5.26 9.47
C ILE A 112 -2.68 4.69 9.90
N ARG A 113 -3.76 5.12 9.26
CA ARG A 113 -5.12 4.72 9.62
C ARG A 113 -5.68 3.68 8.66
N GLU A 114 -5.26 3.67 7.43
CA GLU A 114 -5.68 2.67 6.47
C GLU A 114 -4.70 2.60 5.32
N LEU A 115 -4.76 1.52 4.56
CA LEU A 115 -3.99 1.36 3.33
C LEU A 115 -5.00 1.19 2.21
N SER A 116 -4.80 1.86 1.10
CA SER A 116 -5.71 1.73 -0.03
C SER A 116 -5.05 1.21 -1.27
N LEU A 117 -5.83 0.48 -2.04
CA LEU A 117 -5.51 0.20 -3.43
C LEU A 117 -5.98 1.42 -4.21
N VAL A 118 -5.14 1.97 -5.03
CA VAL A 118 -5.47 3.14 -5.84
C VAL A 118 -4.90 2.98 -7.23
N VAL A 119 -5.45 3.71 -8.17
CA VAL A 119 -4.96 3.66 -9.54
C VAL A 119 -3.61 4.38 -9.61
N ALA A 120 -3.44 5.44 -8.85
CA ALA A 120 -2.17 6.14 -8.80
C ALA A 120 -1.96 6.68 -7.40
N GLY A 121 -0.94 6.24 -6.73
CA GLY A 121 -0.70 6.64 -5.35
C GLY A 121 0.09 7.92 -5.24
N ALA A 122 0.02 8.55 -4.09
CA ALA A 122 0.74 9.80 -3.84
C ALA A 122 2.24 9.57 -3.67
N ASN A 123 2.62 8.44 -3.10
CA ASN A 123 4.04 8.13 -2.90
C ASN A 123 4.52 7.31 -4.10
N PRO A 124 5.48 7.78 -4.86
CA PRO A 124 5.89 7.10 -6.08
C PRO A 124 6.53 5.75 -5.87
N GLY A 125 6.92 5.44 -4.64
CA GLY A 125 7.49 4.12 -4.35
C GLY A 125 6.50 3.17 -3.71
N ALA A 126 5.24 3.56 -3.56
CA ALA A 126 4.25 2.74 -2.87
C ALA A 126 3.48 1.89 -3.87
N PHE A 127 3.94 0.67 -4.06
CA PHE A 127 3.24 -0.23 -4.96
C PHE A 127 3.44 -1.67 -4.55
N ILE A 128 2.63 -2.54 -5.12
CA ILE A 128 2.64 -3.97 -4.84
C ILE A 128 3.86 -4.59 -5.46
N ASP A 129 4.57 -5.41 -4.66
CA ASP A 129 5.72 -6.07 -5.17
C ASP A 129 5.57 -7.57 -5.22
N PHE A 130 4.62 -8.14 -4.59
CA PHE A 130 4.42 -9.58 -4.62
C PHE A 130 2.94 -9.89 -4.58
N VAL A 131 2.46 -10.73 -5.47
CA VAL A 131 1.08 -11.20 -5.49
C VAL A 131 1.10 -12.72 -5.47
N ASP A 132 0.35 -13.31 -4.55
CA ASP A 132 0.26 -14.75 -4.50
C ASP A 132 -0.83 -15.20 -5.46
N LEU A 133 -0.41 -15.57 -6.64
CA LEU A 133 -1.35 -16.01 -7.61
C LEU A 133 -1.71 -17.44 -7.45
N ALA A 134 -0.98 -18.13 -6.67
CA ALA A 134 -1.24 -19.48 -6.52
C ALA A 134 -2.19 -19.79 -5.53
N HIS A 135 -2.79 -18.98 -4.95
CA HIS A 135 -3.59 -19.24 -3.98
C HIS A 135 -4.65 -20.10 -4.24
N GLY A 136 -5.04 -20.86 -3.85
CA GLY A 136 -6.14 -21.57 -4.12
C GLY A 136 -5.73 -22.83 -4.58
N GLU A 137 -5.94 -23.35 -5.41
CA GLU A 137 -5.63 -24.52 -5.81
C GLU A 137 -4.35 -25.02 -5.78
N GLY A 138 -3.90 -25.44 -4.99
CA GLY A 138 -2.74 -26.10 -4.93
C GLY A 138 -1.63 -25.55 -5.64
N ALA A 139 -1.60 -24.58 -5.82
CA ALA A 139 -0.66 -24.16 -6.65
C ALA A 139 0.38 -23.84 -5.83
N GLU A 140 1.32 -24.01 -5.88
CA GLU A 140 2.19 -23.74 -5.08
C GLU A 140 3.09 -22.80 -5.54
N GLN A 141 3.14 -22.04 -6.11
CA GLN A 141 4.00 -21.24 -6.53
C GLN A 141 3.87 -20.03 -6.57
N GLU A 142 4.18 -19.34 -6.53
CA GLU A 142 4.12 -18.24 -6.36
C GLU A 142 4.59 -17.35 -7.22
N VAL A 143 4.66 -16.38 -7.37
CA VAL A 143 5.04 -15.67 -8.11
C VAL A 143 5.18 -14.57 -8.30
N ILE A 144 5.29 -13.94 -8.42
CA ILE A 144 5.59 -13.06 -8.59
C ILE A 144 5.71 -11.99 -9.39
N PHE A 145 5.76 -11.20 -9.26
CA PHE A 145 5.55 -10.23 -9.88
C PHE A 145 6.15 -9.09 -9.28
N CYS A 146 6.95 -8.61 -9.68
CA CYS A 146 7.52 -7.59 -9.12
C CYS A 146 7.36 -6.43 -9.80
N ALA A 147 6.92 -5.59 -9.29
CA ALA A 147 6.58 -4.55 -10.01
C ALA A 147 7.54 -3.60 -9.81
N ASN A 148 8.32 -3.36 -9.82
CA ASN A 148 9.22 -2.50 -9.51
C ASN A 148 9.52 -1.49 -10.39
N GLU A 149 9.41 -1.27 -11.13
CA GLU A 149 9.80 -0.39 -11.89
C GLU A 149 9.05 0.54 -12.10
N PRO A 150 9.20 1.09 -11.98
CA PRO A 150 8.59 2.05 -11.97
C PRO A 150 7.87 2.54 -12.85
N ILE A 151 7.67 2.35 -13.21
CA ILE A 151 6.90 2.64 -14.03
C ILE A 151 6.27 3.52 -13.61
N THR A 152 6.22 3.43 -13.11
CA THR A 152 5.54 4.07 -12.60
C THR A 152 5.73 5.27 -12.51
N LEU A 153 6.23 5.51 -12.67
CA LEU A 153 6.38 6.61 -12.41
C LEU A 153 5.69 7.37 -13.11
N ALA A 154 5.35 6.94 -13.60
CA ALA A 154 4.75 7.62 -14.37
C ALA A 154 3.78 8.26 -13.74
N HIS A 155 3.58 8.14 -13.33
CA HIS A 155 2.65 8.71 -12.77
C HIS A 155 2.99 9.56 -12.05
N ALA A 156 3.41 9.45 -12.06
CA ALA A 156 3.58 10.10 -11.42
C ALA A 156 3.63 11.11 -11.74
N ASP A 157 3.62 11.10 -12.40
CA ASP A 157 3.60 11.84 -12.41
C ASP A 157 2.97 12.51 -12.55
N GLU A 158 2.63 12.15 -12.99
CA GLU A 158 1.99 12.58 -13.04
C GLU A 158 1.46 13.23 -12.58
N GLY A 159 1.47 13.12 -12.49
CA GLY A 159 0.97 13.62 -12.09
C GLY A 159 0.78 14.25 -11.54
N LYS A 160 1.04 14.05 -11.61
CA LYS A 160 0.96 14.50 -10.94
C LYS A 160 0.96 15.40 -10.53
N ALA A 161 1.16 15.51 -10.74
CA ALA A 161 1.21 16.20 -10.22
C ALA A 161 0.77 17.12 -10.02
N ASP A 162 0.54 17.07 -10.53
CA ASP A 162 0.12 17.80 -10.40
C ASP A 162 -0.72 18.22 -9.85
N ASP A 163 -0.98 17.84 -9.87
CA ASP A 163 -1.81 18.15 -9.43
C ASP A 163 -2.12 18.53 -8.49
N SER A 164 -1.87 18.42 -8.32
CA SER A 164 -2.15 18.68 -7.37
C SER A 164 -2.17 19.49 -6.88
N ALA A 165 -2.11 19.73 -7.05
CA ALA A 165 -2.08 20.44 -6.58
C ALA A 165 -2.34 20.99 -6.19
#